data_f4aa05266b618c708eddd6428d263db6
#
_entry.id   f4aa05266b618c708eddd6428d263db6
#
_cell.length_a   1.000
_cell.length_b   1.000
_cell.length_c   1.000
_cell.angle_alpha   90.00
_cell.angle_beta   90.00
_cell.angle_gamma   90.00
#
_symmetry.space_group_name_H-M   'P 1'
#
loop_
_entity.id
_entity.type
_entity.pdbx_description
1 polymer ?
#
loop_
_entity_poly.entity_id
_entity_poly.type
_entity_poly.pdbx_seq_one_letter_code
_entity_poly.pdbx_strand_id
1 'polypeptide(L)'
;MDSSMPLIQIFNELKKTIPFKETTAEGDIILVGMKQGLSYGVILEINPNVKREWRDVQFKLLVIPPVNLTWILRTPQMCGEIFTMNSEEHFMIAVEMGIPPKPQQKLGGRTALSIVKKLKDESEK
;
A
#
# COMPACT_ATOMS: atom_id res chain seq x y z
N MET A 1 -22.89 12.03 -11.01
CA MET A 1 -22.50 11.77 -11.09
C MET A 1 -22.13 11.11 -11.16
N ASP A 2 -21.99 10.98 -11.48
CA ASP A 2 -21.83 10.30 -11.54
C ASP A 2 -21.09 9.69 -11.12
N SER A 3 -20.89 9.98 -10.59
CA SER A 3 -20.37 9.16 -9.74
C SER A 3 -20.31 7.83 -10.19
N SER A 4 -20.68 7.58 -11.18
CA SER A 4 -20.71 6.28 -11.59
C SER A 4 -19.58 5.88 -12.44
N MET A 5 -18.45 6.52 -12.36
CA MET A 5 -17.29 6.09 -13.10
C MET A 5 -16.82 4.75 -12.55
N PRO A 6 -16.64 3.73 -13.39
CA PRO A 6 -16.19 2.44 -12.91
C PRO A 6 -14.78 2.53 -12.35
N LEU A 7 -14.46 1.65 -11.42
CA LEU A 7 -13.14 1.68 -10.81
C LEU A 7 -12.04 1.43 -11.83
N ILE A 8 -12.29 0.62 -12.85
CA ILE A 8 -11.24 0.37 -13.83
C ILE A 8 -10.88 1.66 -14.57
N GLN A 9 -11.86 2.52 -14.80
CA GLN A 9 -11.60 3.77 -15.47
C GLN A 9 -10.84 4.71 -14.57
N ILE A 10 -11.21 4.76 -13.31
CA ILE A 10 -10.49 5.57 -12.33
C ILE A 10 -9.06 5.07 -12.21
N PHE A 11 -8.88 3.77 -12.13
CA PHE A 11 -7.57 3.18 -12.00
C PHE A 11 -6.70 3.52 -13.20
N ASN A 12 -7.26 3.46 -14.40
CA ASN A 12 -6.50 3.78 -15.59
C ASN A 12 -6.08 5.23 -15.62
N GLU A 13 -6.90 6.11 -15.11
CA GLU A 13 -6.51 7.52 -15.06
C GLU A 13 -5.40 7.73 -14.03
N LEU A 14 -5.47 7.04 -12.91
CA LEU A 14 -4.46 7.20 -11.88
C LEU A 14 -3.11 6.67 -12.32
N LYS A 15 -3.10 5.67 -13.18
CA LYS A 15 -1.83 5.15 -13.68
C LYS A 15 -1.02 6.21 -14.38
N LYS A 16 -1.65 7.25 -14.86
CA LYS A 16 -0.96 8.31 -15.57
C LYS A 16 -0.19 9.22 -14.63
N THR A 17 -0.56 9.26 -13.36
CA THR A 17 0.09 10.17 -12.43
C THR A 17 0.72 9.46 -11.23
N ILE A 18 0.27 8.28 -10.91
CA ILE A 18 0.81 7.55 -9.77
C ILE A 18 1.57 6.33 -10.27
N PRO A 19 2.85 6.22 -9.96
CA PRO A 19 3.60 5.05 -10.37
C PRO A 19 3.26 3.87 -9.47
N PHE A 20 2.86 2.77 -10.07
CA PHE A 20 2.51 1.59 -9.33
C PHE A 20 3.61 0.54 -9.45
N LYS A 21 3.75 -0.28 -8.42
CA LYS A 21 4.69 -1.38 -8.44
C LYS A 21 4.03 -2.58 -9.10
N GLU A 22 4.85 -3.47 -9.61
CA GLU A 22 4.33 -4.67 -10.24
C GLU A 22 3.83 -5.69 -9.23
N THR A 23 4.41 -5.68 -8.04
CA THR A 23 3.99 -6.63 -7.01
C THR A 23 3.78 -5.89 -5.70
N THR A 24 2.97 -6.46 -4.85
CA THR A 24 2.66 -5.88 -3.55
C THR A 24 3.22 -6.79 -2.47
N ALA A 25 3.94 -6.21 -1.53
CA ALA A 25 4.60 -6.97 -0.46
C ALA A 25 4.35 -6.30 0.89
N GLU A 26 4.70 -7.01 1.93
CA GLU A 26 4.58 -6.47 3.28
C GLU A 26 5.38 -5.19 3.40
N GLY A 27 4.81 -4.20 4.05
CA GLY A 27 5.46 -2.92 4.23
C GLY A 27 5.22 -1.93 3.12
N ASP A 28 4.64 -2.36 2.01
CA ASP A 28 4.39 -1.46 0.90
C ASP A 28 3.25 -0.51 1.19
N ILE A 29 3.37 0.69 0.64
CA ILE A 29 2.24 1.62 0.62
C ILE A 29 1.36 1.18 -0.54
N ILE A 30 0.07 1.16 -0.32
CA ILE A 30 -0.87 0.71 -1.34
C ILE A 30 -1.93 1.76 -1.59
N LEU A 31 -2.54 1.67 -2.76
CA LEU A 31 -3.74 2.42 -3.07
C LEU A 31 -4.87 1.42 -3.09
N VAL A 32 -5.93 1.74 -2.38
CA VAL A 32 -7.08 0.86 -2.25
C VAL A 32 -8.29 1.56 -2.83
N GLY A 33 -9.00 0.88 -3.72
CA GLY A 33 -10.23 1.42 -4.29
C GLY A 33 -11.42 0.64 -3.77
N MET A 34 -12.43 1.36 -3.35
CA MET A 34 -13.66 0.77 -2.85
C MET A 34 -14.82 1.64 -3.31
N LYS A 35 -16.02 1.16 -3.07
CA LYS A 35 -17.18 1.94 -3.44
C LYS A 35 -17.17 3.30 -2.77
N GLN A 36 -16.72 3.35 -1.53
CA GLN A 36 -16.72 4.61 -0.79
C GLN A 36 -15.67 5.58 -1.29
N GLY A 37 -14.71 5.11 -2.05
CA GLY A 37 -13.69 6.00 -2.56
C GLY A 37 -12.32 5.36 -2.51
N LEU A 38 -11.31 6.19 -2.67
CA LEU A 38 -9.93 5.74 -2.71
C LEU A 38 -9.24 6.11 -1.41
N SER A 39 -8.29 5.30 -1.01
CA SER A 39 -7.51 5.59 0.18
C SER A 39 -6.14 4.95 0.04
N TYR A 40 -5.15 5.57 0.65
CA TYR A 40 -3.86 4.92 0.77
C TYR A 40 -3.90 4.00 1.98
N GLY A 41 -3.00 3.05 2.00
CA GLY A 41 -2.86 2.16 3.12
C GLY A 41 -1.45 1.61 3.16
N VAL A 42 -1.21 0.72 4.11
CA VAL A 42 0.08 0.07 4.21
C VAL A 42 -0.16 -1.40 4.51
N ILE A 43 0.60 -2.26 3.84
CA ILE A 43 0.46 -3.69 4.06
C ILE A 43 1.18 -4.07 5.33
N LEU A 44 0.48 -4.70 6.24
CA LEU A 44 1.05 -5.14 7.51
C LEU A 44 1.60 -6.56 7.40
N GLU A 45 0.77 -7.47 6.93
CA GLU A 45 1.16 -8.85 6.81
C GLU A 45 0.45 -9.52 5.67
N ILE A 46 1.12 -10.46 5.01
CA ILE A 46 0.51 -11.28 3.99
C ILE A 46 0.79 -12.72 4.37
N ASN A 47 -0.23 -13.48 4.69
CA ASN A 47 -0.09 -14.86 5.12
C ASN A 47 -0.88 -15.79 4.23
N PRO A 48 -0.44 -17.04 4.07
CA PRO A 48 -1.20 -17.96 3.26
C PRO A 48 -2.52 -18.27 3.94
N ASN A 49 -3.54 -18.45 3.12
CA ASN A 49 -4.84 -18.87 3.59
C ASN A 49 -4.94 -20.39 3.48
N VAL A 50 -5.88 -21.00 4.19
CA VAL A 50 -6.05 -22.44 4.08
C VAL A 50 -6.44 -22.81 2.65
N LYS A 51 -7.08 -21.91 1.92
CA LYS A 51 -7.40 -22.17 0.54
C LYS A 51 -6.17 -21.91 -0.29
N ARG A 52 -5.80 -22.90 -1.11
CA ARG A 52 -4.64 -22.75 -1.93
C ARG A 52 -4.68 -21.53 -2.78
N GLU A 53 -3.58 -20.87 -2.95
CA GLU A 53 -3.44 -19.68 -3.78
C GLU A 53 -4.13 -18.44 -3.24
N TRP A 54 -4.75 -18.51 -2.08
CA TRP A 54 -5.34 -17.35 -1.45
C TRP A 54 -4.45 -16.87 -0.33
N ARG A 55 -4.51 -15.58 -0.05
CA ARG A 55 -3.69 -14.97 0.99
C ARG A 55 -4.55 -14.12 1.89
N ASP A 56 -4.22 -14.12 3.16
CA ASP A 56 -4.85 -13.20 4.10
C ASP A 56 -3.99 -11.95 4.11
N VAL A 57 -4.52 -10.85 3.60
CA VAL A 57 -3.78 -9.62 3.47
C VAL A 57 -4.26 -8.66 4.55
N GLN A 58 -3.42 -8.41 5.53
CA GLN A 58 -3.75 -7.48 6.60
C GLN A 58 -3.14 -6.14 6.27
N PHE A 59 -3.94 -5.11 6.28
CA PHE A 59 -3.45 -3.78 5.93
C PHE A 59 -4.16 -2.73 6.75
N LYS A 60 -3.56 -1.57 6.80
CA LYS A 60 -4.11 -0.46 7.55
C LYS A 60 -4.43 0.66 6.59
N LEU A 61 -5.64 1.13 6.59
CA LEU A 61 -6.02 2.30 5.81
C LEU A 61 -5.53 3.54 6.55
N LEU A 62 -4.90 4.43 5.83
CA LEU A 62 -4.32 5.62 6.43
C LEU A 62 -5.34 6.75 6.44
N VAL A 63 -6.44 6.48 7.10
CA VAL A 63 -7.49 7.48 7.30
C VAL A 63 -7.43 7.89 8.77
N ILE A 64 -8.28 8.79 9.17
CA ILE A 64 -8.25 9.33 10.52
C ILE A 64 -9.56 9.03 11.21
N PRO A 65 -9.56 8.16 12.20
CA PRO A 65 -8.42 7.36 12.67
C PRO A 65 -8.14 6.19 11.73
N PRO A 66 -6.95 5.62 11.79
CA PRO A 66 -6.61 4.52 10.88
C PRO A 66 -7.48 3.29 11.13
N VAL A 67 -7.68 2.52 10.09
CA VAL A 67 -8.53 1.35 10.17
C VAL A 67 -7.77 0.13 9.71
N ASN A 68 -7.80 -0.93 10.50
CA ASN A 68 -7.15 -2.18 10.13
C ASN A 68 -8.17 -3.08 9.45
N LEU A 69 -7.79 -3.66 8.33
CA LEU A 69 -8.65 -4.54 7.57
C LEU A 69 -7.89 -5.79 7.18
N THR A 70 -8.63 -6.84 6.88
CA THR A 70 -8.05 -8.05 6.33
C THR A 70 -8.91 -8.46 5.14
N TRP A 71 -8.25 -8.59 3.99
CA TRP A 71 -8.92 -9.09 2.80
C TRP A 71 -8.29 -10.40 2.41
N ILE A 72 -9.09 -11.32 1.88
CA ILE A 72 -8.59 -12.60 1.41
C ILE A 72 -8.51 -12.48 -0.10
N LEU A 73 -7.29 -12.46 -0.62
CA LEU A 73 -7.06 -12.16 -2.03
C LEU A 73 -6.09 -13.15 -2.65
N ARG A 74 -6.19 -13.28 -3.97
CA ARG A 74 -5.17 -13.99 -4.71
C ARG A 74 -4.12 -12.99 -5.16
N THR A 75 -2.96 -13.48 -5.54
CA THR A 75 -1.85 -12.60 -5.89
C THR A 75 -2.22 -11.55 -6.94
N PRO A 76 -2.89 -11.89 -8.04
CA PRO A 76 -3.22 -10.84 -9.01
C PRO A 76 -4.11 -9.75 -8.42
N GLN A 77 -4.96 -10.11 -7.48
CA GLN A 77 -5.86 -9.13 -6.88
C GLN A 77 -5.13 -8.16 -5.98
N MET A 78 -3.99 -8.57 -5.44
CA MET A 78 -3.17 -7.65 -4.65
C MET A 78 -2.34 -6.76 -5.55
N CYS A 79 -2.30 -7.07 -6.83
CA CYS A 79 -1.44 -6.36 -7.75
C CYS A 79 -2.22 -5.56 -8.79
N GLY A 80 -3.41 -5.17 -8.44
CA GLY A 80 -4.16 -4.23 -9.28
C GLY A 80 -5.33 -4.79 -10.05
N GLU A 81 -5.59 -6.08 -9.93
CA GLU A 81 -6.74 -6.63 -10.63
C GLU A 81 -8.02 -6.20 -9.92
N ILE A 82 -8.97 -5.66 -10.66
CA ILE A 82 -10.25 -5.28 -10.08
C ILE A 82 -11.01 -6.54 -9.71
N PHE A 83 -11.53 -6.59 -8.51
CA PHE A 83 -12.27 -7.75 -8.06
C PHE A 83 -13.56 -7.30 -7.35
N THR A 84 -14.50 -8.23 -7.21
CA THR A 84 -15.79 -7.93 -6.62
C THR A 84 -15.90 -8.58 -5.25
N MET A 85 -16.37 -7.82 -4.30
CA MET A 85 -16.57 -8.32 -2.96
C MET A 85 -17.87 -7.69 -2.47
N ASN A 86 -18.81 -8.53 -2.03
CA ASN A 86 -20.12 -8.03 -1.61
C ASN A 86 -20.79 -7.20 -2.71
N SER A 87 -20.65 -7.65 -3.94
CA SER A 87 -21.26 -7.02 -5.10
C SER A 87 -20.69 -5.65 -5.40
N GLU A 88 -19.56 -5.30 -4.84
CA GLU A 88 -18.93 -4.02 -5.10
C GLU A 88 -17.51 -4.22 -5.59
N GLU A 89 -17.08 -3.36 -6.48
CA GLU A 89 -15.75 -3.45 -7.03
C GLU A 89 -14.71 -2.92 -6.08
N HIS A 90 -13.54 -3.56 -6.10
CA HIS A 90 -12.43 -3.17 -5.24
C HIS A 90 -11.14 -3.35 -6.02
N PHE A 91 -10.09 -2.64 -5.61
CA PHE A 91 -8.76 -2.97 -6.09
C PHE A 91 -7.74 -2.59 -5.03
N MET A 92 -6.55 -3.17 -5.15
CA MET A 92 -5.44 -2.90 -4.26
C MET A 92 -4.17 -3.01 -5.08
N ILE A 93 -3.28 -2.05 -4.96
CA ILE A 93 -2.02 -2.12 -5.69
C ILE A 93 -0.98 -1.31 -4.95
N ALA A 94 0.25 -1.83 -4.94
CA ALA A 94 1.33 -1.13 -4.28
C ALA A 94 1.76 0.08 -5.09
N VAL A 95 2.13 1.15 -4.41
CA VAL A 95 2.48 2.41 -5.03
C VAL A 95 3.97 2.66 -4.84
N GLU A 96 4.60 3.14 -5.91
CA GLU A 96 5.98 3.53 -5.82
C GLU A 96 5.98 5.00 -5.43
N MET A 97 6.30 5.28 -4.20
CA MET A 97 6.16 6.65 -3.70
C MET A 97 7.30 7.56 -4.07
N GLY A 98 8.19 7.08 -4.90
CA GLY A 98 9.30 7.93 -5.30
C GLY A 98 10.38 8.07 -4.26
N ILE A 99 10.31 7.28 -3.22
CA ILE A 99 11.33 7.32 -2.20
C ILE A 99 12.44 6.38 -2.62
N PRO A 100 13.64 6.87 -2.79
CA PRO A 100 14.71 6.00 -3.26
C PRO A 100 15.03 4.95 -2.22
N PRO A 101 15.52 3.84 -2.66
CA PRO A 101 15.90 2.84 -1.70
C PRO A 101 16.98 3.40 -0.81
N LYS A 102 17.00 2.95 0.40
CA LYS A 102 17.86 3.46 1.29
C LYS A 102 19.19 3.20 0.94
N PRO A 103 19.91 3.94 0.75
CA PRO A 103 21.17 3.75 0.30
C PRO A 103 21.87 3.15 1.36
N GLN A 104 21.66 2.77 1.57
CA GLN A 104 22.12 2.42 2.22
C GLN A 104 23.00 2.71 2.71
N GLN A 105 22.97 2.94 2.97
CA GLN A 105 23.57 3.27 3.34
C GLN A 105 24.66 3.47 3.45
N LYS A 106 25.01 3.32 3.09
CA LYS A 106 26.01 3.55 3.03
C LYS A 106 26.43 4.59 3.41
N LEU A 107 26.21 5.07 3.25
CA LEU A 107 26.52 6.11 3.53
C LEU A 107 27.02 6.14 4.67
N GLY A 108 27.38 5.26 4.82
CA GLY A 108 28.04 5.28 5.80
C GLY A 108 27.39 5.66 6.94
N GLY A 109 26.49 5.11 7.21
CA GLY A 109 25.81 5.47 8.31
C GLY A 109 25.51 6.91 8.39
N ARG A 110 25.72 7.56 7.33
CA ARG A 110 25.39 8.92 7.34
C ARG A 110 24.07 9.10 6.81
N THR A 111 23.18 8.24 7.10
CA THR A 111 21.82 8.31 6.64
C THR A 111 21.00 9.08 7.64
N ALA A 112 19.74 9.19 7.40
CA ALA A 112 18.84 9.86 8.30
C ALA A 112 18.88 9.25 9.69
N LEU A 113 19.05 7.97 9.76
CA LEU A 113 19.09 7.31 11.03
C LEU A 113 20.27 7.82 11.87
N SER A 114 21.41 7.98 11.24
CA SER A 114 22.55 8.48 11.95
C SER A 114 22.31 9.88 12.45
N ILE A 115 21.67 10.68 11.66
CA ILE A 115 21.39 12.06 12.03
C ILE A 115 20.47 12.12 13.23
N VAL A 116 19.45 11.29 13.23
CA VAL A 116 18.52 11.27 14.33
C VAL A 116 19.22 10.86 15.60
N LYS A 117 20.09 9.89 15.52
CA LYS A 117 20.80 9.43 16.67
C LYS A 117 21.70 10.53 17.23
N LYS A 118 22.33 11.26 16.33
CA LYS A 118 23.18 12.32 16.76
C LYS A 118 22.41 13.42 17.46
N LEU A 119 21.28 13.78 16.95
CA LEU A 119 20.46 14.81 17.56
C LEU A 119 20.00 14.38 18.94
N LYS A 120 19.68 13.11 19.07
CA LYS A 120 19.23 12.62 20.34
C LYS A 120 20.35 12.67 21.36
N ASP A 121 21.55 12.31 20.96
CA ASP A 121 22.68 12.38 21.86
C ASP A 121 22.91 13.80 22.33
N GLU A 122 22.79 14.75 21.43
CA GLU A 122 22.99 16.13 21.82
C GLU A 122 21.94 16.61 22.77
N SER A 123 20.72 16.21 22.59
CA SER A 123 19.71 16.68 23.49
C SER A 123 19.82 16.02 24.85
N GLU A 124 20.52 14.95 24.96
CA GLU A 124 20.70 14.34 26.23
C GLU A 124 21.82 14.94 27.01
N LYS A 125 22.59 15.77 26.40
CA LYS A 125 23.63 16.44 27.13
C LYS A 125 23.11 17.66 27.79
#